data_dc66b3d07a0186c8de27987d8d97f7b5
#
_entry.id   dc66b3d07a0186c8de27987d8d97f7b5
#
_cell.length_a   1.000
_cell.length_b   1.000
_cell.length_c   1.000
_cell.angle_alpha   90.00
_cell.angle_beta   90.00
_cell.angle_gamma   90.00
#
_symmetry.space_group_name_H-M   'P 1'
#
loop_
_entity.id
_entity.type
_entity.pdbx_description
1 polymer ?
#
loop_
_entity_poly.entity_id
_entity_poly.type
_entity_poly.pdbx_seq_one_letter_code
_entity_poly.pdbx_strand_id
1 'polypeptide(L)'
;MAFIPFFAIGPTSLLGLIGLLRGPDKTVPTPKANWLEATVDLVIPSYNEEKNIILCINSILRQTLRPRCIFLIDDASKDRTVHFAKEYADYMQIELKILAREVNEGKTPSIHYALKNSDADVLAVLDGDTIFRSDNYLERLVHELYQGVGIATACGVILPFTEKDRDLEFKTKNMSRFTSKYPETQMKLDNTSYEHFQRQITNNYREELYLFLQRYIYHGEMVFFGTIIFPIGCASVYRKDYLEITFDTYLEIFGYDLTSSEDIFFGFAFASQGYRNIVVPDVYALSVEPRFFKMYSQILKWSSAFFQSCFYFNDLFSTPFKLPRNIIRKFRERRDKEKIEQKRKIKEAYRQPFGAEYTKKYGRNIGWFVFTSAIEKVSFPIIILILLILRKWEILAIGLGAEVLLYIGIITYVHKNRRIKNFFKAIIFTPIRYSQLMFDLFVMGKFIIDLWVTKNRQWRK
;
A
#
# COMPACT_ATOMS: atom_id res chain seq x y z
N MET A 1 3.97 2.51 -1.11
CA MET A 1 3.64 2.65 -2.52
C MET A 1 4.82 2.63 -3.50
N ALA A 2 6.03 2.46 -3.15
CA ALA A 2 7.16 2.68 -4.06
C ALA A 2 7.96 1.42 -4.38
N PHE A 3 7.28 0.36 -4.83
CA PHE A 3 7.93 -0.93 -4.90
C PHE A 3 8.03 -1.54 -6.26
N ILE A 4 7.31 -0.97 -7.21
CA ILE A 4 7.34 -1.49 -8.55
C ILE A 4 8.41 -0.73 -9.29
N PRO A 5 9.34 -1.41 -9.95
CA PRO A 5 10.34 -0.73 -10.74
C PRO A 5 9.65 0.15 -11.76
N PHE A 6 10.00 1.44 -11.77
CA PHE A 6 9.42 2.43 -12.66
C PHE A 6 9.98 2.33 -14.07
N PHE A 7 10.15 1.14 -14.55
CA PHE A 7 10.55 0.90 -15.91
C PHE A 7 9.32 0.56 -16.73
N ALA A 8 8.98 1.40 -17.69
CA ALA A 8 7.86 1.17 -18.57
C ALA A 8 8.10 -0.01 -19.54
N ILE A 9 9.33 -0.53 -19.59
CA ILE A 9 9.72 -1.70 -20.36
C ILE A 9 10.03 -2.82 -19.36
N GLY A 10 9.13 -3.79 -19.23
CA GLY A 10 9.36 -4.95 -18.36
C GLY A 10 8.09 -5.78 -18.17
N PRO A 11 8.22 -6.98 -17.54
CA PRO A 11 7.07 -7.85 -17.26
C PRO A 11 5.96 -7.16 -16.47
N THR A 12 6.31 -6.32 -15.50
CA THR A 12 5.33 -5.56 -14.69
C THR A 12 4.56 -4.56 -15.54
N SER A 13 5.24 -3.82 -16.41
CA SER A 13 4.59 -2.88 -17.33
C SER A 13 3.76 -3.60 -18.40
N LEU A 14 4.23 -4.75 -18.89
CA LEU A 14 3.44 -5.60 -19.79
C LEU A 14 2.13 -6.05 -19.15
N LEU A 15 2.16 -6.35 -17.84
CA LEU A 15 0.96 -6.67 -17.09
C LEU A 15 -0.05 -5.51 -17.07
N GLY A 16 0.44 -4.28 -16.86
CA GLY A 16 -0.39 -3.07 -16.95
C GLY A 16 -1.02 -2.91 -18.33
N LEU A 17 -0.25 -3.15 -19.41
CA LEU A 17 -0.76 -3.10 -20.79
C LEU A 17 -1.86 -4.15 -21.02
N ILE A 18 -1.67 -5.38 -20.54
CA ILE A 18 -2.68 -6.44 -20.60
C ILE A 18 -3.95 -5.99 -19.87
N GLY A 19 -3.82 -5.33 -18.70
CA GLY A 19 -4.94 -4.77 -17.97
C GLY A 19 -5.73 -3.75 -18.78
N LEU A 20 -5.05 -2.82 -19.44
CA LEU A 20 -5.71 -1.83 -20.30
C LEU A 20 -6.43 -2.45 -21.49
N LEU A 21 -5.88 -3.50 -22.10
CA LEU A 21 -6.44 -4.17 -23.27
C LEU A 21 -7.61 -5.10 -22.93
N ARG A 22 -7.61 -5.71 -21.75
CA ARG A 22 -8.64 -6.68 -21.33
C ARG A 22 -9.85 -6.06 -20.65
N GLY A 23 -9.78 -4.79 -20.29
CA GLY A 23 -10.91 -4.08 -19.67
C GLY A 23 -11.02 -4.30 -18.16
N PRO A 24 -12.23 -4.08 -17.60
CA PRO A 24 -12.42 -4.02 -16.15
C PRO A 24 -12.08 -5.32 -15.46
N ASP A 25 -11.67 -5.18 -14.21
CA ASP A 25 -11.46 -6.30 -13.29
C ASP A 25 -12.70 -7.23 -13.26
N LYS A 26 -12.44 -8.51 -13.40
CA LYS A 26 -13.47 -9.54 -13.20
C LYS A 26 -13.41 -9.99 -11.75
N THR A 27 -13.79 -9.13 -10.83
CA THR A 27 -14.13 -9.56 -9.47
C THR A 27 -15.25 -10.59 -9.61
N VAL A 28 -15.01 -11.79 -9.07
CA VAL A 28 -16.07 -12.81 -9.07
C VAL A 28 -16.98 -12.48 -7.90
N PRO A 29 -18.19 -12.03 -8.14
CA PRO A 29 -19.13 -11.79 -7.07
C PRO A 29 -19.44 -13.13 -6.39
N THR A 30 -19.18 -13.23 -5.11
CA THR A 30 -19.79 -14.24 -4.26
C THR A 30 -20.80 -13.56 -3.37
N PRO A 31 -22.05 -13.81 -3.59
CA PRO A 31 -23.08 -13.00 -3.03
C PRO A 31 -23.63 -13.60 -1.74
N LYS A 32 -22.96 -13.62 -0.62
CA LYS A 32 -23.62 -14.26 0.55
C LYS A 32 -23.52 -13.51 1.88
N ALA A 33 -22.73 -12.48 2.00
CA ALA A 33 -22.78 -11.66 3.20
C ALA A 33 -23.40 -10.31 2.83
N ASN A 34 -24.42 -9.91 3.56
CA ASN A 34 -25.03 -8.60 3.40
C ASN A 34 -24.04 -7.56 3.95
N TRP A 35 -23.33 -6.87 3.07
CA TRP A 35 -22.33 -5.86 3.46
C TRP A 35 -22.95 -4.68 4.25
N LEU A 36 -24.28 -4.48 4.11
CA LEU A 36 -25.02 -3.44 4.86
C LEU A 36 -25.12 -3.75 6.36
N GLU A 37 -24.96 -5.01 6.74
CA GLU A 37 -24.94 -5.43 8.15
C GLU A 37 -23.55 -5.39 8.76
N ALA A 38 -22.51 -5.21 7.92
CA ALA A 38 -21.14 -5.18 8.39
C ALA A 38 -20.87 -3.97 9.27
N THR A 39 -20.37 -4.20 10.45
CA THR A 39 -19.95 -3.18 11.39
C THR A 39 -18.50 -2.77 11.10
N VAL A 40 -18.21 -1.47 11.24
CA VAL A 40 -16.88 -0.90 10.98
C VAL A 40 -16.41 -0.15 12.20
N ASP A 41 -15.21 -0.48 12.69
CA ASP A 41 -14.46 0.36 13.61
C ASP A 41 -13.22 0.93 12.88
N LEU A 42 -12.73 2.07 13.33
CA LEU A 42 -11.62 2.77 12.67
C LEU A 42 -10.52 3.09 13.67
N VAL A 43 -9.26 2.86 13.28
CA VAL A 43 -8.09 3.25 14.05
C VAL A 43 -7.30 4.34 13.33
N ILE A 44 -6.89 5.35 14.09
CA ILE A 44 -6.01 6.44 13.67
C ILE A 44 -4.70 6.30 14.46
N PRO A 45 -3.68 5.62 13.92
CA PRO A 45 -2.34 5.67 14.50
C PRO A 45 -1.76 7.07 14.26
N SER A 46 -1.29 7.74 15.31
CA SER A 46 -0.82 9.12 15.23
C SER A 46 0.51 9.32 15.94
N TYR A 47 1.39 10.11 15.36
CA TYR A 47 2.64 10.56 15.97
C TYR A 47 3.05 11.93 15.46
N ASN A 48 2.92 12.96 16.30
CA ASN A 48 3.20 14.36 15.97
C ASN A 48 2.39 14.87 14.76
N GLU A 49 1.07 14.74 14.83
CA GLU A 49 0.12 15.09 13.78
C GLU A 49 -0.77 16.30 14.13
N GLU A 50 -0.32 17.22 15.01
CA GLU A 50 -1.08 18.40 15.42
C GLU A 50 -1.61 19.23 14.24
N LYS A 51 -0.90 19.20 13.10
CA LYS A 51 -1.26 19.95 11.88
C LYS A 51 -2.37 19.27 11.07
N ASN A 52 -2.60 17.96 11.26
CA ASN A 52 -3.43 17.16 10.37
C ASN A 52 -4.60 16.49 11.07
N ILE A 53 -4.46 16.18 12.36
CA ILE A 53 -5.38 15.30 13.08
C ILE A 53 -6.83 15.75 13.03
N ILE A 54 -7.11 17.05 13.13
CA ILE A 54 -8.49 17.56 13.05
C ILE A 54 -9.09 17.41 11.65
N LEU A 55 -8.27 17.54 10.60
CA LEU A 55 -8.70 17.31 9.21
C LEU A 55 -8.96 15.83 8.96
N CYS A 56 -8.10 14.95 9.50
CA CYS A 56 -8.28 13.52 9.48
C CYS A 56 -9.63 13.14 10.11
N ILE A 57 -9.89 13.54 11.36
CA ILE A 57 -11.16 13.27 12.06
C ILE A 57 -12.35 13.86 11.30
N ASN A 58 -12.27 15.11 10.83
CA ASN A 58 -13.35 15.73 10.06
C ASN A 58 -13.71 14.92 8.80
N SER A 59 -12.72 14.32 8.14
CA SER A 59 -12.96 13.51 6.94
C SER A 59 -13.73 12.22 7.24
N ILE A 60 -13.54 11.64 8.44
CA ILE A 60 -14.26 10.47 8.92
C ILE A 60 -15.73 10.82 9.18
N LEU A 61 -15.99 11.98 9.76
CA LEU A 61 -17.35 12.43 10.09
C LEU A 61 -18.22 12.71 8.86
N ARG A 62 -17.61 12.90 7.70
CA ARG A 62 -18.31 13.11 6.41
C ARG A 62 -18.67 11.80 5.72
N GLN A 63 -18.16 10.66 6.20
CA GLN A 63 -18.40 9.38 5.52
C GLN A 63 -19.87 8.97 5.54
N THR A 64 -20.38 8.46 4.41
CA THR A 64 -21.73 7.90 4.27
C THR A 64 -21.90 6.67 5.17
N LEU A 65 -20.90 5.79 5.22
CA LEU A 65 -20.78 4.72 6.20
C LEU A 65 -19.88 5.19 7.34
N ARG A 66 -20.46 5.51 8.48
CA ARG A 66 -19.72 5.96 9.65
C ARG A 66 -19.18 4.79 10.45
N PRO A 67 -17.92 4.84 10.92
CA PRO A 67 -17.44 3.86 11.86
C PRO A 67 -18.23 3.95 13.17
N ARG A 68 -18.48 2.80 13.78
CA ARG A 68 -19.17 2.66 15.06
C ARG A 68 -18.33 3.18 16.22
N CYS A 69 -17.00 2.92 16.16
CA CYS A 69 -16.02 3.37 17.12
C CYS A 69 -14.78 3.91 16.39
N ILE A 70 -14.19 4.99 16.91
CA ILE A 70 -12.95 5.59 16.41
C ILE A 70 -11.90 5.48 17.52
N PHE A 71 -10.84 4.73 17.26
CA PHE A 71 -9.67 4.61 18.13
C PHE A 71 -8.60 5.59 17.66
N LEU A 72 -8.24 6.56 18.48
CA LEU A 72 -7.05 7.38 18.30
C LEU A 72 -5.92 6.83 19.16
N ILE A 73 -4.91 6.26 18.53
CA ILE A 73 -3.76 5.72 19.23
C ILE A 73 -2.57 6.66 19.01
N ASP A 74 -2.30 7.46 20.03
CA ASP A 74 -1.17 8.37 20.02
C ASP A 74 0.11 7.64 20.47
N ASP A 75 1.10 7.63 19.60
CA ASP A 75 2.33 6.87 19.78
C ASP A 75 3.45 7.74 20.40
N ALA A 76 3.16 8.35 21.55
CA ALA A 76 4.03 9.24 22.31
C ALA A 76 4.34 10.58 21.59
N SER A 77 3.32 11.25 21.06
CA SER A 77 3.46 12.59 20.47
C SER A 77 3.96 13.60 21.49
N LYS A 78 4.80 14.52 21.03
CA LYS A 78 5.36 15.63 21.83
C LYS A 78 4.75 16.98 21.47
N ASP A 79 3.85 17.00 20.51
CA ASP A 79 3.12 18.16 20.05
C ASP A 79 1.68 18.17 20.61
N ARG A 80 0.80 18.98 20.05
CA ARG A 80 -0.59 19.13 20.50
C ARG A 80 -1.56 18.15 19.83
N THR A 81 -1.09 17.02 19.25
CA THR A 81 -1.93 16.04 18.54
C THR A 81 -3.14 15.59 19.37
N VAL A 82 -2.91 15.07 20.57
CA VAL A 82 -3.98 14.58 21.45
C VAL A 82 -4.89 15.72 21.93
N HIS A 83 -4.32 16.87 22.22
CA HIS A 83 -5.07 18.05 22.67
C HIS A 83 -6.07 18.51 21.60
N PHE A 84 -5.61 18.70 20.37
CA PHE A 84 -6.48 19.13 19.27
C PHE A 84 -7.52 18.06 18.88
N ALA A 85 -7.15 16.79 18.95
CA ALA A 85 -8.10 15.71 18.70
C ALA A 85 -9.25 15.72 19.72
N LYS A 86 -8.96 15.88 21.02
CA LYS A 86 -9.97 15.98 22.09
C LYS A 86 -10.85 17.22 21.90
N GLU A 87 -10.23 18.37 21.69
CA GLU A 87 -10.96 19.64 21.54
C GLU A 87 -11.91 19.60 20.33
N TYR A 88 -11.47 18.97 19.22
CA TYR A 88 -12.33 18.79 18.04
C TYR A 88 -13.44 17.77 18.29
N ALA A 89 -13.14 16.67 18.99
CA ALA A 89 -14.13 15.66 19.34
C ALA A 89 -15.23 16.23 20.25
N ASP A 90 -14.85 16.99 21.28
CA ASP A 90 -15.77 17.66 22.19
C ASP A 90 -16.65 18.69 21.46
N TYR A 91 -16.04 19.47 20.55
CA TYR A 91 -16.78 20.44 19.73
C TYR A 91 -17.80 19.77 18.81
N MET A 92 -17.44 18.63 18.21
CA MET A 92 -18.31 17.86 17.31
C MET A 92 -19.24 16.90 18.03
N GLN A 93 -19.12 16.78 19.37
CA GLN A 93 -19.88 15.86 20.22
C GLN A 93 -19.74 14.39 19.75
N ILE A 94 -18.52 13.97 19.45
CA ILE A 94 -18.19 12.60 19.08
C ILE A 94 -17.33 11.94 20.14
N GLU A 95 -17.51 10.63 20.29
CA GLU A 95 -16.67 9.83 21.17
C GLU A 95 -15.43 9.33 20.41
N LEU A 96 -14.24 9.65 20.95
CA LEU A 96 -12.97 9.06 20.52
C LEU A 96 -12.43 8.19 21.64
N LYS A 97 -12.12 6.95 21.36
CA LYS A 97 -11.34 6.11 22.28
C LYS A 97 -9.87 6.43 22.12
N ILE A 98 -9.33 7.23 23.03
CA ILE A 98 -7.95 7.72 22.94
C ILE A 98 -7.05 6.87 23.84
N LEU A 99 -5.99 6.29 23.25
CA LEU A 99 -4.86 5.71 23.95
C LEU A 99 -3.63 6.57 23.67
N ALA A 100 -3.10 7.25 24.68
CA ALA A 100 -1.83 7.97 24.59
C ALA A 100 -0.74 7.13 25.23
N ARG A 101 0.27 6.77 24.46
CA ARG A 101 1.42 5.98 24.93
C ARG A 101 2.53 6.88 25.48
N GLU A 102 3.32 6.34 26.37
CA GLU A 102 4.52 7.04 26.91
C GLU A 102 5.75 6.83 26.01
N VAL A 103 5.80 5.72 25.27
CA VAL A 103 6.90 5.33 24.39
C VAL A 103 6.39 5.04 23.01
N ASN A 104 7.17 5.46 21.99
CA ASN A 104 6.85 5.17 20.61
C ASN A 104 7.09 3.69 20.30
N GLU A 105 6.02 2.95 20.03
CA GLU A 105 6.03 1.52 19.68
C GLU A 105 5.77 1.28 18.18
N GLY A 106 5.31 2.29 17.47
CA GLY A 106 5.01 2.24 16.05
C GLY A 106 3.56 1.86 15.72
N LYS A 107 3.26 1.85 14.44
CA LYS A 107 1.91 1.69 13.91
C LYS A 107 1.33 0.28 14.10
N THR A 108 2.14 -0.77 13.97
CA THR A 108 1.68 -2.17 14.09
C THR A 108 1.03 -2.48 15.45
N PRO A 109 1.66 -2.12 16.60
CA PRO A 109 1.01 -2.26 17.92
C PRO A 109 -0.28 -1.45 18.03
N SER A 110 -0.38 -0.30 17.37
CA SER A 110 -1.59 0.51 17.38
C SER A 110 -2.76 -0.17 16.68
N ILE A 111 -2.49 -0.76 15.51
CA ILE A 111 -3.49 -1.54 14.79
C ILE A 111 -3.91 -2.77 15.60
N HIS A 112 -2.94 -3.49 16.20
CA HIS A 112 -3.23 -4.67 17.02
C HIS A 112 -4.05 -4.33 18.26
N TYR A 113 -3.76 -3.22 18.93
CA TYR A 113 -4.56 -2.75 20.06
C TYR A 113 -6.02 -2.49 19.65
N ALA A 114 -6.25 -1.75 18.56
CA ALA A 114 -7.60 -1.51 18.08
C ALA A 114 -8.31 -2.80 17.67
N LEU A 115 -7.60 -3.73 17.02
CA LEU A 115 -8.12 -5.05 16.64
C LEU A 115 -8.62 -5.86 17.84
N LYS A 116 -7.84 -5.90 18.93
CA LYS A 116 -8.21 -6.64 20.16
C LYS A 116 -9.32 -5.96 20.97
N ASN A 117 -9.52 -4.65 20.81
CA ASN A 117 -10.55 -3.89 21.52
C ASN A 117 -11.77 -3.54 20.64
N SER A 118 -11.85 -4.11 19.45
CA SER A 118 -12.94 -4.00 18.51
C SER A 118 -13.70 -5.31 18.41
N ASP A 119 -15.02 -5.27 18.33
CA ASP A 119 -15.90 -6.38 17.98
C ASP A 119 -16.60 -6.17 16.61
N ALA A 120 -16.12 -5.21 15.83
CA ALA A 120 -16.60 -4.96 14.48
C ALA A 120 -16.14 -6.04 13.49
N ASP A 121 -16.85 -6.18 12.38
CA ASP A 121 -16.50 -7.11 11.30
C ASP A 121 -15.32 -6.63 10.46
N VAL A 122 -15.16 -5.31 10.38
CA VAL A 122 -14.16 -4.61 9.58
C VAL A 122 -13.40 -3.61 10.43
N LEU A 123 -12.07 -3.65 10.35
CA LEU A 123 -11.21 -2.62 10.91
C LEU A 123 -10.69 -1.71 9.79
N ALA A 124 -11.04 -0.43 9.83
CA ALA A 124 -10.47 0.58 8.97
C ALA A 124 -9.21 1.18 9.61
N VAL A 125 -8.18 1.43 8.83
CA VAL A 125 -6.95 2.11 9.25
C VAL A 125 -6.84 3.41 8.44
N LEU A 126 -6.70 4.54 9.13
CA LEU A 126 -6.46 5.84 8.53
C LEU A 126 -5.32 6.53 9.26
N ASP A 127 -4.23 6.83 8.57
CA ASP A 127 -3.09 7.53 9.18
C ASP A 127 -3.47 8.96 9.57
N GLY A 128 -2.89 9.46 10.68
CA GLY A 128 -3.23 10.78 11.23
C GLY A 128 -2.94 11.97 10.29
N ASP A 129 -2.12 11.77 9.26
CA ASP A 129 -1.79 12.72 8.19
C ASP A 129 -2.62 12.55 6.91
N THR A 130 -3.61 11.66 6.95
CA THR A 130 -4.40 11.25 5.78
C THR A 130 -5.87 11.63 5.97
N ILE A 131 -6.56 11.97 4.88
CA ILE A 131 -8.00 12.29 4.87
C ILE A 131 -8.72 11.46 3.80
N PHE A 132 -9.95 11.09 4.07
CA PHE A 132 -10.87 10.61 3.03
C PHE A 132 -11.35 11.77 2.17
N ARG A 133 -11.01 11.74 0.89
CA ARG A 133 -11.47 12.75 -0.08
C ARG A 133 -12.87 12.46 -0.58
N SER A 134 -13.19 11.19 -0.79
CA SER A 134 -14.51 10.72 -1.19
C SER A 134 -15.37 10.48 0.05
N ASP A 135 -16.55 11.07 0.12
CA ASP A 135 -17.45 10.92 1.28
C ASP A 135 -18.03 9.50 1.40
N ASN A 136 -18.02 8.71 0.33
CA ASN A 136 -18.40 7.31 0.30
C ASN A 136 -17.20 6.33 0.31
N TYR A 137 -16.03 6.77 0.79
CA TYR A 137 -14.80 5.96 0.74
C TYR A 137 -14.95 4.64 1.51
N LEU A 138 -15.36 4.71 2.77
CA LEU A 138 -15.54 3.53 3.62
C LEU A 138 -16.64 2.62 3.07
N GLU A 139 -17.78 3.18 2.69
CA GLU A 139 -18.90 2.44 2.11
C GLU A 139 -18.47 1.62 0.89
N ARG A 140 -17.75 2.25 -0.04
CA ARG A 140 -17.27 1.59 -1.26
C ARG A 140 -16.26 0.48 -0.97
N LEU A 141 -15.34 0.70 -0.03
CA LEU A 141 -14.37 -0.31 0.34
C LEU A 141 -15.02 -1.51 1.05
N VAL A 142 -15.93 -1.24 1.98
CA VAL A 142 -16.66 -2.30 2.69
C VAL A 142 -17.54 -3.10 1.71
N HIS A 143 -18.25 -2.41 0.83
CA HIS A 143 -19.01 -3.07 -0.24
C HIS A 143 -18.14 -4.04 -1.03
N GLU A 144 -16.95 -3.62 -1.48
CA GLU A 144 -16.05 -4.46 -2.26
C GLU A 144 -15.44 -5.63 -1.46
N LEU A 145 -15.19 -5.46 -0.15
CA LEU A 145 -14.75 -6.57 0.71
C LEU A 145 -15.72 -7.77 0.69
N TYR A 146 -17.01 -7.49 0.53
CA TYR A 146 -18.07 -8.50 0.56
C TYR A 146 -18.54 -8.96 -0.83
N GLN A 147 -18.07 -8.33 -1.91
CA GLN A 147 -18.42 -8.71 -3.29
C GLN A 147 -17.59 -9.84 -3.87
N GLY A 148 -16.42 -10.10 -3.31
CA GLY A 148 -15.49 -11.09 -3.84
C GLY A 148 -15.09 -12.18 -2.85
N VAL A 149 -14.67 -13.33 -3.38
CA VAL A 149 -14.19 -14.45 -2.57
C VAL A 149 -12.83 -14.12 -1.98
N GLY A 150 -12.70 -14.28 -0.65
CA GLY A 150 -11.42 -14.22 0.05
C GLY A 150 -10.72 -12.86 -0.03
N ILE A 151 -11.46 -11.76 -0.14
CA ILE A 151 -10.87 -10.43 -0.06
C ILE A 151 -10.59 -10.11 1.41
N ALA A 152 -9.31 -9.95 1.76
CA ALA A 152 -8.88 -9.64 3.12
C ALA A 152 -8.78 -8.14 3.37
N THR A 153 -8.40 -7.38 2.35
CA THR A 153 -8.22 -5.93 2.46
C THR A 153 -8.58 -5.21 1.17
N ALA A 154 -9.09 -4.00 1.33
CA ALA A 154 -9.36 -3.07 0.25
C ALA A 154 -8.78 -1.69 0.57
N CYS A 155 -8.27 -1.00 -0.45
CA CYS A 155 -7.87 0.40 -0.37
C CYS A 155 -8.36 1.18 -1.59
N GLY A 156 -8.52 2.50 -1.45
CA GLY A 156 -8.83 3.38 -2.57
C GLY A 156 -7.59 3.93 -3.25
N VAL A 157 -7.79 4.88 -4.12
CA VAL A 157 -6.71 5.64 -4.77
C VAL A 157 -6.17 6.70 -3.83
N ILE A 158 -4.86 6.69 -3.59
CA ILE A 158 -4.20 7.68 -2.75
C ILE A 158 -3.52 8.73 -3.63
N LEU A 159 -3.67 9.99 -3.25
CA LEU A 159 -3.01 11.13 -3.90
C LEU A 159 -2.35 12.02 -2.83
N PRO A 160 -1.39 12.87 -3.21
CA PRO A 160 -0.80 13.84 -2.30
C PRO A 160 -1.82 14.84 -1.73
N PHE A 161 -1.75 15.09 -0.43
CA PHE A 161 -2.54 16.10 0.27
C PHE A 161 -1.83 17.44 0.18
N THR A 162 -2.26 18.31 -0.73
CA THR A 162 -1.62 19.60 -0.99
C THR A 162 -2.14 20.71 -0.06
N GLU A 163 -1.40 21.83 0.06
CA GLU A 163 -1.88 23.00 0.79
C GLU A 163 -3.20 23.53 0.23
N LYS A 164 -3.37 23.47 -1.09
CA LYS A 164 -4.64 23.85 -1.73
C LYS A 164 -5.81 22.98 -1.27
N ASP A 165 -5.58 21.66 -1.13
CA ASP A 165 -6.62 20.76 -0.63
C ASP A 165 -6.90 21.04 0.85
N ARG A 166 -5.87 21.34 1.65
CA ARG A 166 -6.03 21.74 3.06
C ARG A 166 -6.87 23.02 3.20
N ASP A 167 -6.59 24.04 2.40
CA ASP A 167 -7.36 25.29 2.39
C ASP A 167 -8.83 25.03 2.04
N LEU A 168 -9.10 24.06 1.15
CA LEU A 168 -10.48 23.67 0.83
C LEU A 168 -11.14 22.93 2.01
N GLU A 169 -10.41 22.05 2.69
CA GLU A 169 -10.94 21.35 3.88
C GLU A 169 -11.25 22.31 5.02
N PHE A 170 -10.40 23.30 5.30
CA PHE A 170 -10.65 24.34 6.32
C PHE A 170 -11.86 25.23 5.99
N LYS A 171 -12.23 25.35 4.72
CA LYS A 171 -13.43 26.10 4.28
C LYS A 171 -14.74 25.30 4.42
N THR A 172 -14.68 24.01 4.73
CA THR A 172 -15.91 23.24 4.98
C THR A 172 -16.66 23.80 6.20
N LYS A 173 -17.99 23.66 6.22
CA LYS A 173 -18.85 24.28 7.23
C LYS A 173 -18.41 23.99 8.68
N ASN A 174 -18.09 22.75 8.98
CA ASN A 174 -17.68 22.34 10.33
C ASN A 174 -16.32 22.92 10.69
N MET A 175 -15.34 22.77 9.77
CA MET A 175 -13.98 23.25 9.99
C MET A 175 -13.91 24.77 10.10
N SER A 176 -14.61 25.51 9.23
CA SER A 176 -14.63 26.97 9.27
C SER A 176 -15.19 27.50 10.59
N ARG A 177 -16.26 26.89 11.14
CA ARG A 177 -16.82 27.26 12.43
C ARG A 177 -15.86 26.90 13.58
N PHE A 178 -15.24 25.72 13.52
CA PHE A 178 -14.29 25.31 14.54
C PHE A 178 -13.07 26.22 14.58
N THR A 179 -12.42 26.46 13.44
CA THR A 179 -11.22 27.30 13.35
C THR A 179 -11.47 28.76 13.64
N SER A 180 -12.71 29.26 13.46
CA SER A 180 -13.09 30.60 13.94
C SER A 180 -13.07 30.71 15.46
N LYS A 181 -13.37 29.62 16.19
CA LYS A 181 -13.31 29.54 17.64
C LYS A 181 -11.89 29.21 18.16
N TYR A 182 -11.14 28.37 17.39
CA TYR A 182 -9.80 27.85 17.74
C TYR A 182 -8.84 28.14 16.59
N PRO A 183 -8.45 29.40 16.34
CA PRO A 183 -7.64 29.79 15.17
C PRO A 183 -6.23 29.16 15.15
N GLU A 184 -5.66 28.78 16.29
CA GLU A 184 -4.37 28.11 16.43
C GLU A 184 -4.33 26.72 15.81
N THR A 185 -5.49 26.13 15.53
CA THR A 185 -5.59 24.81 14.88
C THR A 185 -5.44 24.87 13.35
N GLN A 186 -5.58 26.08 12.76
CA GLN A 186 -5.36 26.28 11.32
C GLN A 186 -3.88 26.47 11.01
N MET A 187 -3.13 25.41 11.03
CA MET A 187 -1.68 25.42 10.85
C MET A 187 -1.28 25.10 9.41
N LYS A 188 -0.21 25.75 8.92
CA LYS A 188 0.45 25.39 7.65
C LYS A 188 1.35 24.18 7.83
N LEU A 189 1.48 23.36 6.79
CA LEU A 189 2.41 22.20 6.81
C LEU A 189 3.86 22.66 6.90
N ASP A 190 4.22 23.65 6.11
CA ASP A 190 5.59 24.14 5.98
C ASP A 190 5.75 25.54 6.58
N ASN A 191 6.83 25.75 7.29
CA ASN A 191 7.11 27.02 7.99
C ASN A 191 7.87 28.01 7.10
N THR A 192 8.57 27.52 6.07
CA THR A 192 9.36 28.34 5.15
C THR A 192 8.98 28.08 3.70
N SER A 193 9.25 29.08 2.83
CA SER A 193 9.04 28.94 1.38
C SER A 193 9.90 27.83 0.76
N TYR A 194 11.08 27.57 1.32
CA TYR A 194 11.96 26.48 0.85
C TYR A 194 11.39 25.12 1.19
N GLU A 195 10.86 24.92 2.40
CA GLU A 195 10.18 23.67 2.79
C GLU A 195 8.97 23.40 1.90
N HIS A 196 8.17 24.45 1.68
CA HIS A 196 7.03 24.40 0.79
C HIS A 196 7.43 24.02 -0.64
N PHE A 197 8.48 24.62 -1.19
CA PHE A 197 9.01 24.28 -2.51
C PHE A 197 9.43 22.81 -2.61
N GLN A 198 10.18 22.30 -1.60
CA GLN A 198 10.55 20.88 -1.56
C GLN A 198 9.35 19.96 -1.57
N ARG A 199 8.31 20.28 -0.77
CA ARG A 199 7.08 19.50 -0.72
C ARG A 199 6.31 19.56 -2.03
N GLN A 200 6.28 20.70 -2.70
CA GLN A 200 5.67 20.81 -4.03
C GLN A 200 6.35 19.90 -5.06
N ILE A 201 7.66 19.79 -5.04
CA ILE A 201 8.39 18.85 -5.92
C ILE A 201 7.91 17.42 -5.62
N THR A 202 7.90 17.02 -4.35
CA THR A 202 7.45 15.69 -3.96
C THR A 202 6.00 15.43 -4.35
N ASN A 203 5.09 16.37 -4.05
CA ASN A 203 3.68 16.24 -4.40
C ASN A 203 3.46 16.04 -5.89
N ASN A 204 4.12 16.86 -6.73
CA ASN A 204 4.00 16.76 -8.17
C ASN A 204 4.56 15.45 -8.72
N TYR A 205 5.70 15.00 -8.23
CA TYR A 205 6.31 13.72 -8.60
C TYR A 205 5.44 12.54 -8.14
N ARG A 206 4.97 12.58 -6.88
CA ARG A 206 4.16 11.50 -6.29
C ARG A 206 2.77 11.41 -6.92
N GLU A 207 2.15 12.53 -7.30
CA GLU A 207 0.87 12.52 -8.01
C GLU A 207 0.96 11.66 -9.28
N GLU A 208 2.00 11.86 -10.11
CA GLU A 208 2.22 11.05 -11.30
C GLU A 208 2.54 9.60 -11.00
N LEU A 209 3.46 9.40 -10.07
CA LEU A 209 3.90 8.10 -9.65
C LEU A 209 2.73 7.25 -9.16
N TYR A 210 1.92 7.81 -8.26
CA TYR A 210 0.77 7.12 -7.67
C TYR A 210 -0.29 6.79 -8.71
N LEU A 211 -0.54 7.70 -9.64
CA LEU A 211 -1.48 7.44 -10.72
C LEU A 211 -0.97 6.37 -11.69
N PHE A 212 0.33 6.38 -12.04
CA PHE A 212 0.94 5.32 -12.81
C PHE A 212 0.79 3.96 -12.12
N LEU A 213 1.15 3.88 -10.85
CA LEU A 213 1.06 2.64 -10.10
C LEU A 213 -0.38 2.15 -9.97
N GLN A 214 -1.29 3.01 -9.52
CA GLN A 214 -2.64 2.60 -9.14
C GLN A 214 -3.55 2.42 -10.36
N ARG A 215 -3.40 3.24 -11.40
CA ARG A 215 -4.25 3.20 -12.60
C ARG A 215 -3.72 2.31 -13.71
N TYR A 216 -2.45 1.98 -13.68
CA TYR A 216 -1.83 1.15 -14.70
C TYR A 216 -1.35 -0.18 -14.14
N ILE A 217 -0.45 -0.16 -13.17
CA ILE A 217 0.15 -1.40 -12.64
C ILE A 217 -0.86 -2.20 -11.81
N TYR A 218 -1.46 -1.59 -10.77
CA TYR A 218 -2.43 -2.29 -9.92
C TYR A 218 -3.69 -2.69 -10.70
N HIS A 219 -4.11 -1.88 -11.67
CA HIS A 219 -5.17 -2.30 -12.57
C HIS A 219 -4.80 -3.58 -13.33
N GLY A 220 -3.57 -3.67 -13.87
CA GLY A 220 -3.07 -4.89 -14.52
C GLY A 220 -3.02 -6.08 -13.56
N GLU A 221 -2.57 -5.88 -12.31
CA GLU A 221 -2.58 -6.91 -11.27
C GLU A 221 -3.99 -7.42 -10.99
N MET A 222 -4.95 -6.51 -10.81
CA MET A 222 -6.35 -6.83 -10.55
C MET A 222 -6.98 -7.60 -11.71
N VAL A 223 -6.77 -7.14 -12.95
CA VAL A 223 -7.32 -7.81 -14.15
C VAL A 223 -6.71 -9.19 -14.37
N PHE A 224 -5.41 -9.34 -14.09
CA PHE A 224 -4.69 -10.57 -14.40
C PHE A 224 -4.68 -11.59 -13.25
N PHE A 225 -4.46 -11.15 -12.01
CA PHE A 225 -4.40 -12.02 -10.82
C PHE A 225 -5.64 -11.93 -9.94
N GLY A 226 -6.46 -10.88 -10.10
CA GLY A 226 -7.59 -10.58 -9.21
C GLY A 226 -7.16 -10.07 -7.83
N THR A 227 -5.92 -9.66 -7.67
CA THR A 227 -5.36 -9.17 -6.41
C THR A 227 -4.16 -8.29 -6.70
N ILE A 228 -3.88 -7.31 -5.85
CA ILE A 228 -2.59 -6.61 -5.79
C ILE A 228 -1.68 -7.29 -4.77
N ILE A 229 -0.37 -7.02 -4.82
CA ILE A 229 0.58 -7.66 -3.88
C ILE A 229 0.30 -7.22 -2.44
N PHE A 230 0.09 -5.92 -2.22
CA PHE A 230 -0.18 -5.35 -0.90
C PHE A 230 -1.05 -4.09 -1.02
N PRO A 231 -1.87 -3.80 0.02
CA PRO A 231 -2.70 -2.60 0.07
C PRO A 231 -1.86 -1.35 0.31
N ILE A 232 -2.49 -0.20 0.21
CA ILE A 232 -1.89 1.08 0.58
C ILE A 232 -2.28 1.40 2.01
N GLY A 233 -1.35 1.26 2.94
CA GLY A 233 -1.61 1.22 4.37
C GLY A 233 -2.15 2.49 5.02
N CYS A 234 -2.03 3.66 4.38
CA CYS A 234 -2.48 4.92 5.00
C CYS A 234 -4.01 5.09 5.03
N ALA A 235 -4.74 4.36 4.18
CA ALA A 235 -6.22 4.39 4.14
C ALA A 235 -6.75 3.04 3.62
N SER A 236 -6.82 2.05 4.47
CA SER A 236 -7.23 0.68 4.11
C SER A 236 -8.29 0.15 5.06
N VAL A 237 -9.10 -0.78 4.58
CA VAL A 237 -10.01 -1.56 5.38
C VAL A 237 -9.61 -3.02 5.35
N TYR A 238 -9.75 -3.71 6.48
CA TYR A 238 -9.37 -5.10 6.67
C TYR A 238 -10.55 -5.90 7.20
N ARG A 239 -10.76 -7.11 6.67
CA ARG A 239 -11.59 -8.09 7.34
C ARG A 239 -10.93 -8.43 8.67
N LYS A 240 -11.66 -8.20 9.77
CA LYS A 240 -11.12 -8.37 11.12
C LYS A 240 -10.63 -9.80 11.37
N ASP A 241 -11.45 -10.80 11.03
CA ASP A 241 -11.14 -12.22 11.16
C ASP A 241 -9.82 -12.61 10.47
N TYR A 242 -9.55 -12.10 9.27
CA TYR A 242 -8.32 -12.41 8.55
C TYR A 242 -7.09 -11.68 9.12
N LEU A 243 -7.30 -10.47 9.61
CA LEU A 243 -6.24 -9.70 10.27
C LEU A 243 -5.86 -10.33 11.62
N GLU A 244 -6.84 -10.82 12.40
CA GLU A 244 -6.61 -11.56 13.65
C GLU A 244 -5.77 -12.82 13.41
N ILE A 245 -6.16 -13.67 12.46
CA ILE A 245 -5.39 -14.85 12.07
C ILE A 245 -3.96 -14.48 11.69
N THR A 246 -3.78 -13.37 11.00
CA THR A 246 -2.44 -12.90 10.60
C THR A 246 -1.62 -12.48 11.81
N PHE A 247 -2.17 -11.71 12.73
CA PHE A 247 -1.48 -11.34 13.95
C PHE A 247 -1.17 -12.56 14.81
N ASP A 248 -2.13 -13.44 15.07
CA ASP A 248 -1.93 -14.65 15.87
C ASP A 248 -0.86 -15.57 15.26
N THR A 249 -0.81 -15.67 13.92
CA THR A 249 0.19 -16.51 13.23
C THR A 249 1.60 -15.94 13.31
N TYR A 250 1.77 -14.63 13.19
CA TYR A 250 3.09 -14.03 12.97
C TYR A 250 3.67 -13.30 14.19
N LEU A 251 2.84 -12.84 15.15
CA LEU A 251 3.36 -12.18 16.35
C LEU A 251 4.19 -13.10 17.22
N GLU A 252 3.82 -14.38 17.35
CA GLU A 252 4.60 -15.36 18.10
C GLU A 252 6.00 -15.56 17.51
N ILE A 253 6.14 -15.41 16.20
CA ILE A 253 7.39 -15.66 15.47
C ILE A 253 8.27 -14.41 15.43
N PHE A 254 7.68 -13.24 15.18
CA PHE A 254 8.41 -12.01 14.85
C PHE A 254 8.21 -10.89 15.88
N GLY A 255 7.31 -11.04 16.83
CA GLY A 255 6.87 -9.93 17.67
C GLY A 255 6.26 -8.82 16.82
N TYR A 256 6.36 -7.58 17.26
CA TYR A 256 5.92 -6.42 16.46
C TYR A 256 6.94 -5.96 15.42
N ASP A 257 8.12 -6.54 15.36
CA ASP A 257 9.16 -6.25 14.37
C ASP A 257 8.94 -7.04 13.06
N LEU A 258 7.72 -6.96 12.52
CA LEU A 258 7.32 -7.69 11.32
C LEU A 258 8.19 -7.29 10.09
N THR A 259 8.06 -6.06 9.67
CA THR A 259 8.90 -5.41 8.64
C THR A 259 8.91 -3.90 8.86
N SER A 260 9.69 -3.16 8.09
CA SER A 260 9.71 -1.69 8.18
C SER A 260 8.42 -1.00 7.69
N SER A 261 7.46 -1.75 7.14
CA SER A 261 6.12 -1.28 6.74
C SER A 261 5.12 -2.42 6.91
N GLU A 262 4.12 -2.23 7.76
CA GLU A 262 3.15 -3.27 8.16
C GLU A 262 2.19 -3.64 7.03
N ASP A 263 1.79 -2.68 6.21
CA ASP A 263 0.87 -2.87 5.09
C ASP A 263 1.45 -3.82 4.02
N ILE A 264 2.74 -3.69 3.75
CA ILE A 264 3.46 -4.58 2.85
C ILE A 264 3.49 -5.98 3.44
N PHE A 265 3.82 -6.10 4.74
CA PHE A 265 3.82 -7.38 5.42
C PHE A 265 2.44 -8.05 5.38
N PHE A 266 1.38 -7.34 5.76
CA PHE A 266 0.02 -7.89 5.72
C PHE A 266 -0.40 -8.30 4.32
N GLY A 267 -0.06 -7.50 3.30
CA GLY A 267 -0.34 -7.85 1.92
C GLY A 267 0.29 -9.18 1.50
N PHE A 268 1.56 -9.38 1.82
CA PHE A 268 2.25 -10.65 1.57
C PHE A 268 1.69 -11.80 2.41
N ALA A 269 1.36 -11.56 3.68
CA ALA A 269 0.77 -12.56 4.56
C ALA A 269 -0.58 -13.05 4.00
N PHE A 270 -1.48 -12.12 3.64
CA PHE A 270 -2.75 -12.46 3.01
C PHE A 270 -2.57 -13.22 1.70
N ALA A 271 -1.67 -12.74 0.82
CA ALA A 271 -1.38 -13.42 -0.44
C ALA A 271 -0.82 -14.84 -0.22
N SER A 272 0.02 -15.04 0.80
CA SER A 272 0.58 -16.36 1.13
C SER A 272 -0.47 -17.32 1.68
N GLN A 273 -1.47 -16.81 2.38
CA GLN A 273 -2.62 -17.55 2.89
C GLN A 273 -3.69 -17.78 1.80
N GLY A 274 -3.54 -17.18 0.62
CA GLY A 274 -4.46 -17.30 -0.50
C GLY A 274 -5.59 -16.30 -0.48
N TYR A 275 -5.53 -15.28 0.39
CA TYR A 275 -6.46 -14.15 0.37
C TYR A 275 -6.06 -13.10 -0.68
N ARG A 276 -6.97 -12.17 -0.91
CA ARG A 276 -6.84 -11.13 -1.92
C ARG A 276 -6.74 -9.75 -1.30
N ASN A 277 -5.86 -8.95 -1.85
CA ASN A 277 -5.78 -7.50 -1.60
C ASN A 277 -6.34 -6.78 -2.82
N ILE A 278 -7.21 -5.82 -2.65
CA ILE A 278 -7.80 -5.10 -3.79
C ILE A 278 -7.64 -3.59 -3.70
N VAL A 279 -7.64 -2.95 -4.87
CA VAL A 279 -7.74 -1.50 -4.98
C VAL A 279 -9.07 -1.12 -5.63
N VAL A 280 -9.77 -0.17 -5.02
CA VAL A 280 -11.05 0.36 -5.51
C VAL A 280 -10.77 1.70 -6.21
N PRO A 281 -10.88 1.75 -7.56
CA PRO A 281 -10.33 2.84 -8.34
C PRO A 281 -11.18 4.13 -8.36
N ASP A 282 -12.40 4.10 -7.86
CA ASP A 282 -13.38 5.18 -7.93
C ASP A 282 -13.47 6.03 -6.65
N VAL A 283 -12.76 5.67 -5.58
CA VAL A 283 -12.70 6.43 -4.34
C VAL A 283 -11.27 6.86 -4.00
N TYR A 284 -11.15 8.02 -3.34
CA TYR A 284 -9.88 8.71 -3.14
C TYR A 284 -9.65 9.07 -1.68
N ALA A 285 -8.40 8.93 -1.24
CA ALA A 285 -7.90 9.54 -0.03
C ALA A 285 -6.64 10.37 -0.33
N LEU A 286 -6.36 11.37 0.51
CA LEU A 286 -5.22 12.25 0.35
C LEU A 286 -4.30 12.10 1.55
N SER A 287 -3.00 11.95 1.33
CA SER A 287 -1.99 11.79 2.39
C SER A 287 -0.88 12.83 2.23
N VAL A 288 -0.36 13.32 3.35
CA VAL A 288 0.71 14.32 3.37
C VAL A 288 2.03 13.68 2.94
N GLU A 289 2.62 14.25 1.90
CA GLU A 289 3.91 13.77 1.40
C GLU A 289 5.10 14.41 2.17
N PRO A 290 6.20 13.69 2.31
CA PRO A 290 7.40 14.24 2.92
C PRO A 290 8.03 15.32 2.04
N ARG A 291 8.90 16.16 2.61
CA ARG A 291 9.77 17.06 1.83
C ARG A 291 10.73 16.24 0.98
N PHE A 292 11.22 16.80 -0.11
CA PHE A 292 11.97 16.09 -1.15
C PHE A 292 13.10 15.19 -0.62
N PHE A 293 13.99 15.71 0.22
CA PHE A 293 15.09 14.90 0.75
C PHE A 293 14.63 13.81 1.73
N LYS A 294 13.56 14.05 2.48
CA LYS A 294 12.95 13.03 3.36
C LYS A 294 12.25 11.91 2.58
N MET A 295 11.91 12.13 1.32
CA MET A 295 11.33 11.13 0.44
C MET A 295 12.22 9.87 0.32
N TYR A 296 13.54 10.03 0.23
CA TYR A 296 14.46 8.89 0.12
C TYR A 296 14.49 8.03 1.39
N SER A 297 14.33 8.64 2.57
CA SER A 297 14.19 7.89 3.82
C SER A 297 12.90 7.04 3.83
N GLN A 298 11.82 7.57 3.29
CA GLN A 298 10.56 6.83 3.15
C GLN A 298 10.71 5.70 2.11
N ILE A 299 11.37 5.94 0.98
CA ILE A 299 11.68 4.92 -0.03
C ILE A 299 12.53 3.80 0.58
N LEU A 300 13.55 4.16 1.39
CA LEU A 300 14.36 3.16 2.10
C LEU A 300 13.50 2.21 2.94
N LYS A 301 12.56 2.75 3.73
CA LYS A 301 11.65 1.95 4.55
C LYS A 301 10.78 1.01 3.70
N TRP A 302 10.13 1.55 2.68
CA TRP A 302 9.24 0.77 1.82
C TRP A 302 9.97 -0.29 1.00
N SER A 303 11.10 0.07 0.36
CA SER A 303 11.88 -0.90 -0.42
C SER A 303 12.49 -1.98 0.47
N SER A 304 12.95 -1.62 1.67
CA SER A 304 13.40 -2.62 2.64
C SER A 304 12.28 -3.57 3.03
N ALA A 305 11.09 -3.04 3.36
CA ALA A 305 9.93 -3.88 3.71
C ALA A 305 9.55 -4.87 2.61
N PHE A 306 9.65 -4.45 1.34
CA PHE A 306 9.41 -5.35 0.21
C PHE A 306 10.41 -6.51 0.17
N PHE A 307 11.72 -6.24 0.27
CA PHE A 307 12.73 -7.30 0.28
C PHE A 307 12.62 -8.20 1.53
N GLN A 308 12.34 -7.60 2.69
CA GLN A 308 12.08 -8.32 3.93
C GLN A 308 10.88 -9.26 3.77
N SER A 309 9.80 -8.79 3.16
CA SER A 309 8.61 -9.60 2.89
C SER A 309 8.91 -10.71 1.86
N CYS A 310 9.71 -10.46 0.83
CA CYS A 310 10.17 -11.50 -0.09
C CYS A 310 10.97 -12.59 0.64
N PHE A 311 11.75 -12.22 1.66
CA PHE A 311 12.52 -13.16 2.45
C PHE A 311 11.61 -13.98 3.40
N TYR A 312 10.70 -13.35 4.13
CA TYR A 312 9.78 -14.03 5.03
C TYR A 312 8.79 -14.93 4.27
N PHE A 313 8.26 -14.45 3.15
CA PHE A 313 7.31 -15.18 2.32
C PHE A 313 8.00 -15.83 1.11
N ASN A 314 9.13 -16.50 1.36
CA ASN A 314 9.90 -17.16 0.32
C ASN A 314 9.08 -18.14 -0.53
N ASP A 315 8.00 -18.68 0.03
CA ASP A 315 7.08 -19.54 -0.72
C ASP A 315 6.37 -18.80 -1.88
N LEU A 316 6.07 -17.52 -1.73
CA LEU A 316 5.57 -16.70 -2.83
C LEU A 316 6.69 -16.36 -3.82
N PHE A 317 7.81 -15.87 -3.31
CA PHE A 317 8.95 -15.49 -4.13
C PHE A 317 9.52 -16.64 -4.96
N SER A 318 9.60 -17.86 -4.39
CA SER A 318 10.12 -19.05 -5.06
C SER A 318 9.13 -19.74 -6.01
N THR A 319 7.96 -19.17 -6.27
CA THR A 319 6.93 -19.75 -7.15
C THR A 319 7.46 -20.23 -8.51
N PRO A 320 8.29 -19.47 -9.26
CA PRO A 320 8.82 -19.92 -10.54
C PRO A 320 9.65 -21.20 -10.44
N PHE A 321 10.41 -21.36 -9.36
CA PHE A 321 11.29 -22.53 -9.14
C PHE A 321 10.52 -23.78 -8.70
N LYS A 322 9.26 -23.64 -8.26
CA LYS A 322 8.41 -24.77 -7.92
C LYS A 322 7.84 -25.46 -9.15
N LEU A 323 7.78 -24.77 -10.30
CA LEU A 323 7.23 -25.32 -11.54
C LEU A 323 8.01 -26.54 -12.02
N PRO A 324 9.35 -26.51 -12.17
CA PRO A 324 10.14 -27.68 -12.55
C PRO A 324 10.00 -28.82 -11.53
N ARG A 325 10.05 -28.50 -10.23
CA ARG A 325 9.87 -29.50 -9.16
C ARG A 325 8.49 -30.15 -9.21
N ASN A 326 7.43 -29.36 -9.49
CA ASN A 326 6.07 -29.89 -9.63
C ASN A 326 5.91 -30.74 -10.88
N ILE A 327 6.57 -30.41 -11.97
CA ILE A 327 6.60 -31.22 -13.21
C ILE A 327 7.30 -32.54 -12.93
N ILE A 328 8.52 -32.51 -12.37
CA ILE A 328 9.29 -33.70 -12.01
C ILE A 328 8.51 -34.56 -11.01
N ARG A 329 7.89 -33.93 -10.02
CA ARG A 329 7.03 -34.61 -9.04
C ARG A 329 5.85 -35.27 -9.72
N LYS A 330 5.11 -34.58 -10.60
CA LYS A 330 3.98 -35.17 -11.35
C LYS A 330 4.41 -36.39 -12.18
N PHE A 331 5.61 -36.39 -12.71
CA PHE A 331 6.17 -37.55 -13.42
C PHE A 331 6.55 -38.71 -12.49
N ARG A 332 7.07 -38.42 -11.28
CA ARG A 332 7.34 -39.42 -10.23
C ARG A 332 6.06 -39.96 -9.60
N GLU A 333 5.11 -39.11 -9.33
CA GLU A 333 3.88 -39.34 -8.59
C GLU A 333 2.78 -40.04 -9.42
N ARG A 334 2.97 -40.22 -10.73
CA ARG A 334 2.13 -41.14 -11.53
C ARG A 334 2.15 -42.56 -10.98
N ARG A 335 3.12 -42.90 -10.13
CA ARG A 335 3.27 -44.22 -9.51
C ARG A 335 2.63 -44.40 -8.12
N ASP A 336 2.22 -43.33 -7.41
CA ASP A 336 1.78 -43.44 -6.00
C ASP A 336 0.63 -42.45 -5.69
N LYS A 337 -0.54 -42.68 -6.29
CA LYS A 337 -1.70 -41.78 -6.19
C LYS A 337 -2.25 -41.60 -4.77
N GLU A 338 -2.25 -42.63 -3.92
CA GLU A 338 -2.83 -42.57 -2.56
C GLU A 338 -2.02 -41.74 -1.56
N LYS A 339 -0.69 -41.87 -1.55
CA LYS A 339 0.19 -41.06 -0.67
C LYS A 339 0.18 -39.58 -1.04
N ILE A 340 -0.10 -39.27 -2.29
CA ILE A 340 -0.20 -37.90 -2.79
C ILE A 340 -1.46 -37.23 -2.34
N GLU A 341 -2.58 -37.97 -2.39
CA GLU A 341 -3.87 -37.48 -2.00
C GLU A 341 -3.94 -37.20 -0.48
N GLN A 342 -3.31 -38.04 0.34
CA GLN A 342 -3.16 -37.79 1.79
C GLN A 342 -2.29 -36.58 2.10
N LYS A 343 -1.10 -36.45 1.46
CA LYS A 343 -0.26 -35.25 1.63
C LYS A 343 -0.91 -33.98 1.10
N ARG A 344 -1.72 -34.10 0.06
CA ARG A 344 -2.49 -33.01 -0.49
C ARG A 344 -3.61 -32.58 0.46
N LYS A 345 -4.36 -33.51 1.04
CA LYS A 345 -5.38 -33.21 2.05
C LYS A 345 -4.81 -32.55 3.29
N ILE A 346 -3.65 -32.97 3.78
CA ILE A 346 -2.96 -32.33 4.92
C ILE A 346 -2.54 -30.90 4.53
N LYS A 347 -1.99 -30.69 3.34
CA LYS A 347 -1.55 -29.38 2.87
C LYS A 347 -2.72 -28.43 2.55
N GLU A 348 -3.83 -28.96 2.09
CA GLU A 348 -5.07 -28.24 1.82
C GLU A 348 -5.85 -27.92 3.11
N ALA A 349 -5.71 -28.71 4.16
CA ALA A 349 -6.26 -28.42 5.49
C ALA A 349 -5.58 -27.20 6.17
N TYR A 350 -4.33 -26.90 5.83
CA TYR A 350 -3.61 -25.71 6.28
C TYR A 350 -3.75 -24.50 5.35
N ARG A 351 -4.28 -24.68 4.15
CA ARG A 351 -4.64 -23.58 3.24
C ARG A 351 -6.12 -23.28 3.39
N GLN A 352 -6.41 -22.02 3.68
CA GLN A 352 -7.81 -21.58 3.65
C GLN A 352 -8.47 -22.02 2.33
N PRO A 353 -9.68 -22.58 2.37
CA PRO A 353 -10.33 -23.19 1.19
C PRO A 353 -10.41 -22.26 -0.02
N PHE A 354 -10.53 -20.95 0.22
CA PHE A 354 -10.67 -19.93 -0.80
C PHE A 354 -9.43 -19.77 -1.71
N GLY A 355 -8.22 -19.78 -1.15
CA GLY A 355 -7.01 -19.60 -1.94
C GLY A 355 -6.79 -20.73 -2.93
N ALA A 356 -7.09 -21.97 -2.56
CA ALA A 356 -6.96 -23.14 -3.43
C ALA A 356 -8.02 -23.12 -4.54
N GLU A 357 -9.27 -22.82 -4.24
CA GLU A 357 -10.35 -22.76 -5.22
C GLU A 357 -10.20 -21.60 -6.19
N TYR A 358 -9.88 -20.41 -5.68
CA TYR A 358 -9.65 -19.24 -6.51
C TYR A 358 -8.48 -19.46 -7.46
N THR A 359 -7.32 -19.91 -6.96
CA THR A 359 -6.14 -20.22 -7.77
C THR A 359 -6.41 -21.38 -8.75
N LYS A 360 -7.22 -22.36 -8.37
CA LYS A 360 -7.62 -23.48 -9.24
C LYS A 360 -8.55 -23.04 -10.37
N LYS A 361 -9.48 -22.14 -10.08
CA LYS A 361 -10.50 -21.66 -11.04
C LYS A 361 -9.96 -20.56 -11.95
N TYR A 362 -9.14 -19.65 -11.42
CA TYR A 362 -8.58 -18.51 -12.15
C TYR A 362 -7.09 -18.65 -12.45
N GLY A 363 -6.44 -19.67 -11.89
CA GLY A 363 -5.21 -20.28 -12.37
C GLY A 363 -3.92 -19.48 -12.25
N ARG A 364 -3.93 -18.30 -11.64
CA ARG A 364 -2.77 -17.41 -11.68
C ARG A 364 -2.26 -17.10 -10.28
N ASN A 365 -1.09 -17.64 -9.98
CA ASN A 365 -0.42 -17.42 -8.70
C ASN A 365 0.31 -16.08 -8.72
N ILE A 366 -0.05 -15.16 -7.81
CA ILE A 366 0.60 -13.85 -7.68
C ILE A 366 2.09 -13.95 -7.37
N GLY A 367 2.58 -15.07 -6.87
CA GLY A 367 4.01 -15.30 -6.64
C GLY A 367 4.88 -15.14 -7.88
N TRP A 368 4.34 -15.36 -9.09
CA TRP A 368 5.03 -15.00 -10.33
C TRP A 368 5.30 -13.52 -10.44
N PHE A 369 4.31 -12.70 -10.05
CA PHE A 369 4.43 -11.27 -10.08
C PHE A 369 5.36 -10.75 -8.99
N VAL A 370 5.30 -11.30 -7.78
CA VAL A 370 6.26 -11.00 -6.69
C VAL A 370 7.69 -11.23 -7.16
N PHE A 371 7.95 -12.38 -7.80
CA PHE A 371 9.28 -12.72 -8.32
C PHE A 371 9.72 -11.74 -9.42
N THR A 372 8.88 -11.52 -10.44
CA THR A 372 9.24 -10.64 -11.56
C THR A 372 9.44 -9.21 -11.11
N SER A 373 8.62 -8.69 -10.22
CA SER A 373 8.78 -7.33 -9.65
C SER A 373 10.10 -7.17 -8.88
N ALA A 374 10.48 -8.18 -8.09
CA ALA A 374 11.75 -8.16 -7.36
C ALA A 374 12.95 -8.22 -8.32
N ILE A 375 12.89 -9.05 -9.36
CA ILE A 375 13.96 -9.16 -10.37
C ILE A 375 14.06 -7.86 -11.17
N GLU A 376 12.95 -7.29 -11.62
CA GLU A 376 12.97 -6.02 -12.36
C GLU A 376 13.60 -4.89 -11.55
N LYS A 377 13.22 -4.77 -10.27
CA LYS A 377 13.74 -3.76 -9.35
C LYS A 377 15.27 -3.76 -9.24
N VAL A 378 15.88 -4.92 -9.48
CA VAL A 378 17.32 -5.13 -9.38
C VAL A 378 17.99 -5.11 -10.76
N SER A 379 17.40 -5.78 -11.75
CA SER A 379 18.02 -6.00 -13.05
C SER A 379 18.18 -4.72 -13.87
N PHE A 380 17.17 -3.86 -13.91
CA PHE A 380 17.24 -2.64 -14.70
C PHE A 380 18.36 -1.69 -14.27
N PRO A 381 18.49 -1.30 -12.99
CA PRO A 381 19.58 -0.45 -12.58
C PRO A 381 20.95 -1.11 -12.78
N ILE A 382 21.07 -2.43 -12.61
CA ILE A 382 22.31 -3.17 -12.90
C ILE A 382 22.65 -3.09 -14.40
N ILE A 383 21.68 -3.31 -15.29
CA ILE A 383 21.88 -3.21 -16.75
C ILE A 383 22.36 -1.79 -17.11
N ILE A 384 21.74 -0.76 -16.55
CA ILE A 384 22.18 0.64 -16.76
C ILE A 384 23.64 0.81 -16.35
N LEU A 385 24.02 0.34 -15.16
CA LEU A 385 25.41 0.42 -14.67
C LEU A 385 26.37 -0.34 -15.57
N ILE A 386 26.04 -1.54 -16.01
CA ILE A 386 26.86 -2.34 -16.92
C ILE A 386 27.07 -1.58 -18.22
N LEU A 387 26.03 -1.04 -18.83
CA LEU A 387 26.11 -0.28 -20.08
C LEU A 387 26.96 0.99 -19.94
N LEU A 388 26.88 1.67 -18.78
CA LEU A 388 27.71 2.83 -18.43
C LEU A 388 29.19 2.43 -18.31
N ILE A 389 29.52 1.36 -17.59
CA ILE A 389 30.87 0.84 -17.41
C ILE A 389 31.48 0.40 -18.75
N LEU A 390 30.71 -0.30 -19.56
CA LEU A 390 31.12 -0.78 -20.88
C LEU A 390 31.10 0.33 -21.96
N ARG A 391 30.74 1.58 -21.57
CA ARG A 391 30.64 2.75 -22.46
C ARG A 391 29.76 2.51 -23.70
N LYS A 392 28.69 1.71 -23.55
CA LYS A 392 27.71 1.42 -24.63
C LYS A 392 26.64 2.49 -24.70
N TRP A 393 27.06 3.73 -24.95
CA TRP A 393 26.22 4.93 -24.89
C TRP A 393 25.01 4.88 -25.85
N GLU A 394 25.19 4.35 -27.05
CA GLU A 394 24.11 4.24 -28.04
C GLU A 394 22.99 3.32 -27.55
N ILE A 395 23.35 2.13 -27.05
CA ILE A 395 22.40 1.15 -26.53
C ILE A 395 21.66 1.75 -25.32
N LEU A 396 22.41 2.39 -24.42
CA LEU A 396 21.85 3.05 -23.26
C LEU A 396 20.88 4.15 -23.65
N ALA A 397 21.25 5.03 -24.59
CA ALA A 397 20.42 6.13 -25.04
C ALA A 397 19.13 5.64 -25.72
N ILE A 398 19.23 4.62 -26.57
CA ILE A 398 18.06 4.01 -27.21
C ILE A 398 17.13 3.37 -26.17
N GLY A 399 17.70 2.58 -25.23
CA GLY A 399 16.93 1.91 -24.18
C GLY A 399 16.21 2.89 -23.25
N LEU A 400 16.91 3.91 -22.74
CA LEU A 400 16.32 4.94 -21.88
C LEU A 400 15.33 5.82 -22.65
N GLY A 401 15.64 6.17 -23.91
CA GLY A 401 14.74 6.95 -24.75
C GLY A 401 13.43 6.20 -25.02
N ALA A 402 13.50 4.93 -25.38
CA ALA A 402 12.31 4.09 -25.58
C ALA A 402 11.48 3.96 -24.30
N GLU A 403 12.14 3.76 -23.17
CA GLU A 403 11.48 3.67 -21.86
C GLU A 403 10.74 4.95 -21.50
N VAL A 404 11.41 6.10 -21.63
CA VAL A 404 10.81 7.42 -21.36
C VAL A 404 9.61 7.69 -22.27
N LEU A 405 9.72 7.38 -23.55
CA LEU A 405 8.62 7.56 -24.51
C LEU A 405 7.41 6.68 -24.13
N LEU A 406 7.64 5.42 -23.76
CA LEU A 406 6.57 4.53 -23.30
C LEU A 406 5.94 5.04 -22.01
N TYR A 407 6.74 5.45 -21.03
CA TYR A 407 6.24 6.01 -19.78
C TYR A 407 5.36 7.24 -20.01
N ILE A 408 5.83 8.19 -20.83
CA ILE A 408 5.07 9.39 -21.19
C ILE A 408 3.76 9.00 -21.89
N GLY A 409 3.81 8.05 -22.82
CA GLY A 409 2.64 7.54 -23.52
C GLY A 409 1.60 6.96 -22.56
N ILE A 410 2.04 6.11 -21.64
CA ILE A 410 1.18 5.48 -20.62
C ILE A 410 0.54 6.55 -19.73
N ILE A 411 1.35 7.46 -19.17
CA ILE A 411 0.85 8.53 -18.29
C ILE A 411 -0.17 9.41 -19.01
N THR A 412 0.12 9.78 -20.25
CA THR A 412 -0.78 10.61 -21.05
C THR A 412 -2.10 9.89 -21.37
N TYR A 413 -2.04 8.59 -21.58
CA TYR A 413 -3.22 7.76 -21.85
C TYR A 413 -4.10 7.57 -20.60
N VAL A 414 -3.48 7.23 -19.47
CA VAL A 414 -4.17 6.94 -18.20
C VAL A 414 -4.82 8.21 -17.61
N HIS A 415 -4.22 9.37 -17.83
CA HIS A 415 -4.69 10.65 -17.32
C HIS A 415 -5.64 11.38 -18.30
N LYS A 416 -6.90 10.97 -18.37
CA LYS A 416 -7.86 11.52 -19.34
C LYS A 416 -8.09 13.04 -19.23
N ASN A 417 -8.06 13.60 -18.01
CA ASN A 417 -8.52 14.98 -17.78
C ASN A 417 -7.42 16.07 -17.81
N ARG A 418 -6.12 15.70 -17.77
CA ARG A 418 -5.00 16.66 -17.72
C ARG A 418 -3.80 16.21 -18.54
N ARG A 419 -4.04 15.68 -19.76
CA ARG A 419 -3.03 15.03 -20.60
C ARG A 419 -1.79 15.89 -20.85
N ILE A 420 -1.98 17.15 -21.25
CA ILE A 420 -0.86 18.07 -21.58
C ILE A 420 -0.01 18.36 -20.33
N LYS A 421 -0.66 18.67 -19.20
CA LYS A 421 0.06 18.93 -17.94
C LYS A 421 0.88 17.73 -17.52
N ASN A 422 0.31 16.53 -17.60
CA ASN A 422 0.98 15.30 -17.15
C ASN A 422 2.07 14.85 -18.13
N PHE A 423 1.93 15.15 -19.42
CA PHE A 423 2.99 14.98 -20.40
C PHE A 423 4.27 15.76 -20.01
N PHE A 424 4.13 17.05 -19.69
CA PHE A 424 5.28 17.86 -19.27
C PHE A 424 5.82 17.44 -17.90
N LYS A 425 4.95 17.07 -16.94
CA LYS A 425 5.39 16.54 -15.66
C LYS A 425 6.23 15.27 -15.84
N ALA A 426 5.79 14.31 -16.66
CA ALA A 426 6.49 13.07 -16.92
C ALA A 426 7.92 13.30 -17.43
N ILE A 427 8.12 14.32 -18.28
CA ILE A 427 9.45 14.71 -18.74
C ILE A 427 10.28 15.30 -17.60
N ILE A 428 9.72 16.27 -16.87
CA ILE A 428 10.42 17.03 -15.82
C ILE A 428 10.85 16.11 -14.69
N PHE A 429 10.02 15.15 -14.28
CA PHE A 429 10.28 14.26 -13.14
C PHE A 429 11.00 12.94 -13.51
N THR A 430 11.30 12.72 -14.79
CA THR A 430 12.12 11.58 -15.24
C THR A 430 13.45 11.45 -14.49
N PRO A 431 14.25 12.51 -14.24
CA PRO A 431 15.50 12.38 -13.48
C PRO A 431 15.28 11.87 -12.04
N ILE A 432 14.20 12.32 -11.37
CA ILE A 432 13.87 11.87 -10.01
C ILE A 432 13.50 10.40 -10.04
N ARG A 433 12.74 9.96 -11.04
CA ARG A 433 12.37 8.55 -11.23
C ARG A 433 13.59 7.65 -11.39
N TYR A 434 14.56 8.05 -12.21
CA TYR A 434 15.82 7.29 -12.36
C TYR A 434 16.70 7.33 -11.10
N SER A 435 16.76 8.47 -10.40
CA SER A 435 17.51 8.54 -9.13
C SER A 435 16.91 7.61 -8.07
N GLN A 436 15.58 7.47 -8.03
CA GLN A 436 14.91 6.53 -7.15
C GLN A 436 15.24 5.07 -7.54
N LEU A 437 15.25 4.76 -8.83
CA LEU A 437 15.63 3.43 -9.33
C LEU A 437 17.05 3.04 -8.93
N MET A 438 18.02 3.99 -9.04
CA MET A 438 19.39 3.76 -8.58
C MET A 438 19.49 3.61 -7.06
N PHE A 439 18.65 4.35 -6.32
CA PHE A 439 18.59 4.24 -4.86
C PHE A 439 18.11 2.86 -4.40
N ASP A 440 17.26 2.20 -5.17
CA ASP A 440 16.81 0.83 -4.88
C ASP A 440 17.96 -0.19 -4.89
N LEU A 441 19.02 0.02 -5.69
CA LEU A 441 20.23 -0.81 -5.61
C LEU A 441 20.97 -0.64 -4.28
N PHE A 442 21.04 0.59 -3.77
CA PHE A 442 21.61 0.86 -2.46
C PHE A 442 20.80 0.14 -1.36
N VAL A 443 19.47 0.22 -1.43
CA VAL A 443 18.58 -0.46 -0.48
C VAL A 443 18.78 -1.97 -0.52
N MET A 444 18.88 -2.54 -1.71
CA MET A 444 19.14 -3.97 -1.88
C MET A 444 20.51 -4.36 -1.31
N GLY A 445 21.56 -3.58 -1.61
CA GLY A 445 22.89 -3.83 -1.07
C GLY A 445 22.90 -3.80 0.46
N LYS A 446 22.24 -2.80 1.06
CA LYS A 446 22.05 -2.72 2.51
C LYS A 446 21.30 -3.94 3.05
N PHE A 447 20.22 -4.34 2.41
CA PHE A 447 19.44 -5.52 2.81
C PHE A 447 20.28 -6.81 2.78
N ILE A 448 21.10 -7.00 1.75
CA ILE A 448 22.02 -8.13 1.64
C ILE A 448 23.05 -8.13 2.77
N ILE A 449 23.64 -6.96 3.06
CA ILE A 449 24.58 -6.80 4.17
C ILE A 449 23.92 -7.09 5.51
N ASP A 450 22.73 -6.53 5.75
CA ASP A 450 22.00 -6.73 6.98
C ASP A 450 21.63 -8.21 7.18
N LEU A 451 21.30 -8.94 6.12
CA LEU A 451 20.89 -10.32 6.20
C LEU A 451 22.06 -11.29 6.42
N TRP A 452 23.17 -11.13 5.68
CA TRP A 452 24.25 -12.13 5.61
C TRP A 452 25.55 -11.72 6.32
N VAL A 453 25.84 -10.41 6.40
CA VAL A 453 27.09 -9.92 7.00
C VAL A 453 26.87 -9.51 8.44
N THR A 454 26.00 -8.55 8.70
CA THR A 454 25.75 -8.04 10.06
C THR A 454 24.79 -8.91 10.86
N LYS A 455 24.02 -9.77 10.16
CA LYS A 455 22.96 -10.61 10.73
C LYS A 455 21.93 -9.80 11.55
N ASN A 456 21.82 -8.50 11.24
CA ASN A 456 20.87 -7.60 11.89
C ASN A 456 19.49 -7.77 11.27
N ARG A 457 18.59 -8.38 12.01
CA ARG A 457 17.18 -8.57 11.62
C ARG A 457 16.24 -7.62 12.36
N GLN A 458 16.76 -6.70 13.15
CA GLN A 458 15.96 -5.66 13.81
C GLN A 458 15.75 -4.48 12.87
N TRP A 459 14.92 -4.69 11.86
CA TRP A 459 14.77 -3.75 10.74
C TRP A 459 13.96 -2.49 11.06
N ARG A 460 13.36 -2.43 12.26
CA ARG A 460 12.61 -1.24 12.73
C ARG A 460 13.44 -0.26 13.55
N LYS A 461 14.61 -0.65 13.99
CA LYS A 461 15.48 0.21 14.79
C LYS A 461 16.47 1.00 13.96
#